data_94733b148d11740ecfa351cade64ad52
#
_entry.id   94733b148d11740ecfa351cade64ad52
#
_cell.length_a   1.000
_cell.length_b   1.000
_cell.length_c   1.000
_cell.angle_alpha   90.00
_cell.angle_beta   90.00
_cell.angle_gamma   90.00
#
_symmetry.space_group_name_H-M   'P 1'
#
loop_
_entity.id
_entity.type
_entity.pdbx_description
1 polymer ?
#
loop_
_entity_poly.entity_id
_entity_poly.type
_entity_poly.pdbx_seq_one_letter_code
_entity_poly.pdbx_strand_id
1 'polypeptide(L)'
;MNEYPSISSLKKNGKSILIDWSDGEQSKFNFLWLRDNCPSEVHPTARERTFNLLNVSENIHPKAFTINDKGQLEIEWSEGSHISHYDVEWLRHNCYTMKSKKKYSSPYFLWDNSMQSNFEDIQIDYQEIISGDEGIKKWLEQLHYKGISIVKNAPTEKESGFDVLSNISHHRETFFKTPFEVIDIPNPNNSAYTAAALRNHIDLPYYEIAPGYQFLHCLINDATGGESVALDGFRVASYMKENFTEYFKILLDTPVKFVNRDYTANTIRVMHKPIFTLDHNNDFNDIRFSVAYMGIMDCSPEVMDSFYEAYRKLLSLLHDPMFEINFRLEAGDIFSFNNRRVLHGRKEYDANSGNRHLQGYYIDRDEIVGRLNYLNRINP
;
A
#
# COMPACT_ATOMS: atom_id res chain seq x y z
N MET A 1 9.77 11.52 -26.48
CA MET A 1 9.15 10.25 -26.87
C MET A 1 10.20 9.18 -26.62
N ASN A 2 10.01 8.32 -25.63
CA ASN A 2 10.87 7.15 -25.47
C ASN A 2 10.50 6.20 -26.60
N GLU A 3 11.35 6.09 -27.62
CA GLU A 3 11.15 5.10 -28.67
C GLU A 3 11.38 3.71 -28.08
N TYR A 4 10.32 2.92 -28.04
CA TYR A 4 10.45 1.50 -27.70
C TYR A 4 11.30 0.80 -28.76
N PRO A 5 12.15 -0.17 -28.37
CA PRO A 5 12.96 -0.91 -29.33
C PRO A 5 12.06 -1.66 -30.32
N SER A 6 12.42 -1.63 -31.59
CA SER A 6 11.70 -2.33 -32.66
C SER A 6 11.96 -3.84 -32.60
N ILE A 7 11.08 -4.62 -33.26
CA ILE A 7 11.28 -6.05 -33.45
C ILE A 7 12.28 -6.27 -34.57
N SER A 8 13.41 -6.93 -34.28
CA SER A 8 14.45 -7.27 -35.24
C SER A 8 14.22 -8.59 -35.94
N SER A 9 13.71 -9.60 -35.21
CA SER A 9 13.35 -10.89 -35.78
C SER A 9 12.24 -11.58 -35.02
N LEU A 10 11.53 -12.47 -35.73
CA LEU A 10 10.48 -13.34 -35.21
C LEU A 10 10.79 -14.79 -35.56
N LYS A 11 10.71 -15.69 -34.57
CA LYS A 11 10.94 -17.13 -34.79
C LYS A 11 9.98 -17.97 -33.98
N LYS A 12 9.48 -19.05 -34.58
CA LYS A 12 8.76 -20.10 -33.84
C LYS A 12 9.75 -20.93 -33.05
N ASN A 13 9.46 -21.15 -31.75
CA ASN A 13 10.26 -22.00 -30.88
C ASN A 13 9.34 -22.88 -30.02
N GLY A 14 9.13 -24.12 -30.43
CA GLY A 14 8.18 -25.04 -29.77
C GLY A 14 6.76 -24.47 -29.73
N LYS A 15 6.23 -24.29 -28.51
CA LYS A 15 4.90 -23.68 -28.27
C LYS A 15 4.96 -22.16 -28.04
N SER A 16 5.95 -21.47 -28.63
CA SER A 16 6.16 -20.02 -28.39
C SER A 16 6.66 -19.30 -29.65
N ILE A 17 6.49 -17.96 -29.65
CA ILE A 17 7.18 -17.05 -30.55
C ILE A 17 8.36 -16.44 -29.76
N LEU A 18 9.54 -16.46 -30.35
CA LEU A 18 10.70 -15.67 -29.92
C LEU A 18 10.71 -14.37 -30.70
N ILE A 19 10.93 -13.27 -29.99
CA ILE A 19 11.11 -11.94 -30.51
C ILE A 19 12.51 -11.44 -30.15
N ASP A 20 13.35 -11.18 -31.14
CA ASP A 20 14.61 -10.48 -30.94
C ASP A 20 14.35 -8.97 -31.12
N TRP A 21 14.81 -8.16 -30.19
CA TRP A 21 14.61 -6.72 -30.18
C TRP A 21 15.85 -5.97 -30.71
N SER A 22 15.66 -4.76 -31.18
CA SER A 22 16.75 -3.93 -31.70
C SER A 22 17.78 -3.51 -30.65
N ASP A 23 17.45 -3.59 -29.38
CA ASP A 23 18.35 -3.33 -28.24
C ASP A 23 19.12 -4.57 -27.76
N GLY A 24 19.00 -5.69 -28.48
CA GLY A 24 19.68 -6.96 -28.14
C GLY A 24 18.97 -7.83 -27.09
N GLU A 25 17.85 -7.38 -26.54
CA GLU A 25 17.03 -8.22 -25.65
C GLU A 25 16.21 -9.23 -26.45
N GLN A 26 15.80 -10.31 -25.79
CA GLN A 26 14.95 -11.34 -26.38
C GLN A 26 13.73 -11.60 -25.49
N SER A 27 12.57 -11.74 -26.12
CA SER A 27 11.31 -12.13 -25.48
C SER A 27 10.82 -13.47 -25.99
N LYS A 28 10.19 -14.25 -25.10
CA LYS A 28 9.54 -15.50 -25.45
C LYS A 28 8.08 -15.47 -25.01
N PHE A 29 7.16 -15.61 -25.96
CA PHE A 29 5.72 -15.61 -25.70
C PHE A 29 5.07 -16.93 -26.05
N ASN A 30 4.44 -17.58 -25.09
CA ASN A 30 3.70 -18.81 -25.28
C ASN A 30 2.45 -18.57 -26.15
N PHE A 31 2.06 -19.52 -27.00
CA PHE A 31 0.91 -19.36 -27.91
C PHE A 31 -0.41 -19.19 -27.15
N LEU A 32 -0.67 -20.03 -26.15
CA LEU A 32 -1.88 -19.89 -25.34
C LEU A 32 -1.91 -18.57 -24.60
N TRP A 33 -0.76 -18.15 -24.04
CA TRP A 33 -0.65 -16.83 -23.40
C TRP A 33 -0.98 -15.67 -24.35
N LEU A 34 -0.43 -15.71 -25.58
CA LEU A 34 -0.75 -14.68 -26.58
C LEU A 34 -2.25 -14.71 -26.91
N ARG A 35 -2.81 -15.89 -27.20
CA ARG A 35 -4.23 -16.00 -27.55
C ARG A 35 -5.16 -15.57 -26.41
N ASP A 36 -4.81 -15.92 -25.19
CA ASP A 36 -5.57 -15.58 -23.97
C ASP A 36 -5.53 -14.08 -23.67
N ASN A 37 -4.43 -13.41 -23.97
CA ASN A 37 -4.23 -11.99 -23.70
C ASN A 37 -4.36 -11.11 -24.97
N CYS A 38 -5.14 -11.54 -25.95
CA CYS A 38 -5.34 -10.76 -27.17
C CYS A 38 -6.05 -9.43 -26.85
N PRO A 39 -5.47 -8.27 -27.22
CA PRO A 39 -6.06 -6.96 -26.88
C PRO A 39 -7.45 -6.71 -27.47
N SER A 40 -7.80 -7.40 -28.56
CA SER A 40 -9.14 -7.27 -29.17
C SER A 40 -10.23 -8.07 -28.45
N GLU A 41 -9.87 -8.94 -27.51
CA GLU A 41 -10.81 -9.78 -26.73
C GLU A 41 -11.17 -9.11 -25.39
N VAL A 42 -11.41 -7.81 -25.45
CA VAL A 42 -11.81 -6.97 -24.31
C VAL A 42 -13.12 -6.28 -24.68
N HIS A 43 -14.05 -6.24 -23.72
CA HIS A 43 -15.32 -5.53 -23.93
C HIS A 43 -15.06 -4.03 -24.14
N PRO A 44 -15.60 -3.42 -25.22
CA PRO A 44 -15.18 -2.08 -25.65
C PRO A 44 -15.47 -0.96 -24.62
N THR A 45 -16.49 -1.13 -23.79
CA THR A 45 -16.86 -0.15 -22.76
C THR A 45 -16.53 -0.60 -21.34
N ALA A 46 -16.79 -1.87 -21.00
CA ALA A 46 -16.50 -2.40 -19.66
C ALA A 46 -15.01 -2.62 -19.41
N ARG A 47 -14.21 -2.75 -20.47
CA ARG A 47 -12.76 -3.02 -20.38
C ARG A 47 -12.42 -4.37 -19.74
N GLU A 48 -13.39 -5.25 -19.62
CA GLU A 48 -13.23 -6.60 -19.09
C GLU A 48 -12.88 -7.59 -20.22
N ARG A 49 -12.09 -8.59 -19.90
CA ARG A 49 -11.75 -9.67 -20.83
C ARG A 49 -13.02 -10.50 -21.13
N THR A 50 -13.26 -10.78 -22.41
CA THR A 50 -14.41 -11.55 -22.87
C THR A 50 -14.06 -12.95 -23.35
N PHE A 51 -12.78 -13.19 -23.61
CA PHE A 51 -12.32 -14.48 -24.14
C PHE A 51 -12.26 -15.54 -23.03
N ASN A 52 -12.76 -16.74 -23.38
CA ASN A 52 -12.61 -17.93 -22.56
C ASN A 52 -11.60 -18.88 -23.22
N LEU A 53 -10.50 -19.18 -22.53
CA LEU A 53 -9.41 -20.02 -23.03
C LEU A 53 -9.86 -21.44 -23.40
N LEU A 54 -10.96 -21.93 -22.83
CA LEU A 54 -11.56 -23.23 -23.18
C LEU A 54 -12.20 -23.24 -24.58
N ASN A 55 -12.35 -22.10 -25.24
CA ASN A 55 -12.89 -22.00 -26.60
C ASN A 55 -11.87 -22.39 -27.68
N VAL A 56 -10.63 -22.64 -27.31
CA VAL A 56 -9.57 -23.08 -28.23
C VAL A 56 -8.85 -24.31 -27.66
N SER A 57 -8.24 -25.10 -28.56
CA SER A 57 -7.45 -26.27 -28.16
C SER A 57 -6.18 -25.83 -27.43
N GLU A 58 -5.75 -26.67 -26.47
CA GLU A 58 -4.44 -26.53 -25.81
C GLU A 58 -3.23 -26.62 -26.79
N ASN A 59 -3.48 -27.14 -28.01
CA ASN A 59 -2.51 -27.27 -29.08
C ASN A 59 -2.60 -26.16 -30.15
N ILE A 60 -3.33 -25.07 -29.84
CA ILE A 60 -3.41 -23.90 -30.72
C ILE A 60 -1.99 -23.42 -31.07
N HIS A 61 -1.78 -23.06 -32.32
CA HIS A 61 -0.52 -22.55 -32.84
C HIS A 61 -0.75 -21.52 -33.95
N PRO A 62 0.20 -20.66 -34.26
CA PRO A 62 0.12 -19.77 -35.42
C PRO A 62 0.15 -20.57 -36.72
N LYS A 63 -0.79 -20.33 -37.65
CA LYS A 63 -0.65 -20.67 -39.07
C LYS A 63 0.39 -19.75 -39.71
N ALA A 64 0.28 -18.45 -39.43
CA ALA A 64 1.18 -17.43 -39.88
C ALA A 64 1.35 -16.36 -38.78
N PHE A 65 2.51 -15.70 -38.77
CA PHE A 65 2.75 -14.52 -37.95
C PHE A 65 3.77 -13.60 -38.66
N THR A 66 3.51 -12.31 -38.58
CA THR A 66 4.32 -11.30 -39.26
C THR A 66 4.22 -9.96 -38.54
N ILE A 67 5.05 -9.00 -38.92
CA ILE A 67 4.85 -7.59 -38.57
C ILE A 67 4.06 -6.96 -39.72
N ASN A 68 2.87 -6.41 -39.38
CA ASN A 68 2.03 -5.74 -40.36
C ASN A 68 2.53 -4.31 -40.66
N ASP A 69 1.87 -3.64 -41.60
CA ASP A 69 2.23 -2.28 -42.06
C ASP A 69 2.15 -1.21 -40.94
N LYS A 70 1.44 -1.52 -39.82
CA LYS A 70 1.36 -0.64 -38.68
C LYS A 70 2.46 -0.94 -37.63
N GLY A 71 3.35 -1.86 -37.92
CA GLY A 71 4.41 -2.28 -36.99
C GLY A 71 3.95 -3.22 -35.87
N GLN A 72 2.74 -3.77 -35.92
CA GLN A 72 2.18 -4.67 -34.92
C GLN A 72 2.54 -6.12 -35.26
N LEU A 73 2.73 -6.97 -34.25
CA LEU A 73 2.74 -8.42 -34.43
C LEU A 73 1.33 -8.90 -34.73
N GLU A 74 1.14 -9.42 -35.93
CA GLU A 74 -0.10 -10.04 -36.38
C GLU A 74 0.05 -11.56 -36.37
N ILE A 75 -0.95 -12.27 -35.83
CA ILE A 75 -0.94 -13.73 -35.71
C ILE A 75 -2.26 -14.29 -36.23
N GLU A 76 -2.18 -15.12 -37.29
CA GLU A 76 -3.27 -15.98 -37.75
C GLU A 76 -3.20 -17.33 -37.02
N TRP A 77 -4.24 -17.70 -36.32
CA TRP A 77 -4.27 -18.91 -35.50
C TRP A 77 -4.70 -20.16 -36.28
N SER A 78 -4.29 -21.34 -35.81
CA SER A 78 -4.67 -22.66 -36.37
C SER A 78 -6.14 -22.96 -36.28
N GLU A 79 -6.87 -22.29 -35.39
CA GLU A 79 -8.28 -22.51 -35.09
C GLU A 79 -9.07 -21.22 -35.18
N GLY A 80 -10.30 -21.33 -35.70
CA GLY A 80 -11.19 -20.18 -35.91
C GLY A 80 -10.70 -19.25 -37.00
N SER A 81 -11.36 -18.08 -37.07
CA SER A 81 -11.04 -17.01 -38.02
C SER A 81 -10.42 -15.80 -37.32
N HIS A 82 -10.03 -15.94 -36.05
CA HIS A 82 -9.49 -14.84 -35.27
C HIS A 82 -8.04 -14.52 -35.68
N ILE A 83 -7.78 -13.25 -35.89
CA ILE A 83 -6.44 -12.71 -36.09
C ILE A 83 -6.12 -11.78 -34.91
N SER A 84 -5.02 -12.06 -34.23
CA SER A 84 -4.59 -11.24 -33.10
C SER A 84 -3.58 -10.20 -33.55
N HIS A 85 -3.69 -8.97 -33.01
CA HIS A 85 -2.75 -7.86 -33.24
C HIS A 85 -2.21 -7.38 -31.90
N TYR A 86 -0.88 -7.27 -31.81
CA TYR A 86 -0.19 -6.83 -30.59
C TYR A 86 0.75 -5.68 -30.92
N ASP A 87 0.56 -4.55 -30.25
CA ASP A 87 1.51 -3.43 -30.35
C ASP A 87 2.87 -3.80 -29.76
N VAL A 88 3.94 -3.26 -30.33
CA VAL A 88 5.32 -3.48 -29.88
C VAL A 88 5.49 -3.05 -28.43
N GLU A 89 4.92 -1.89 -28.06
CA GLU A 89 4.91 -1.39 -26.69
C GLU A 89 4.21 -2.36 -25.74
N TRP A 90 3.03 -2.84 -26.11
CA TRP A 90 2.27 -3.80 -25.32
C TRP A 90 3.05 -5.10 -25.10
N LEU A 91 3.66 -5.66 -26.15
CA LEU A 91 4.49 -6.86 -26.06
C LEU A 91 5.69 -6.63 -25.13
N ARG A 92 6.34 -5.50 -25.26
CA ARG A 92 7.50 -5.14 -24.45
C ARG A 92 7.13 -4.98 -22.98
N HIS A 93 6.04 -4.27 -22.72
CA HIS A 93 5.53 -4.03 -21.38
C HIS A 93 5.11 -5.35 -20.68
N ASN A 94 4.42 -6.23 -21.38
CA ASN A 94 3.87 -7.46 -20.84
C ASN A 94 4.81 -8.68 -20.96
N CYS A 95 6.05 -8.51 -21.41
CA CYS A 95 7.00 -9.61 -21.52
C CYS A 95 7.37 -10.16 -20.14
N TYR A 96 7.14 -11.47 -19.94
CA TYR A 96 7.44 -12.18 -18.69
C TYR A 96 8.82 -12.90 -18.69
N THR A 97 9.56 -12.87 -19.80
CA THR A 97 10.83 -13.60 -19.95
C THR A 97 12.06 -12.70 -20.01
N MET A 98 11.90 -11.38 -20.05
CA MET A 98 13.01 -10.43 -20.15
C MET A 98 13.83 -10.35 -18.85
N LYS A 99 15.16 -10.42 -19.01
CA LYS A 99 16.09 -10.31 -17.88
C LYS A 99 16.06 -8.92 -17.22
N SER A 100 15.85 -7.86 -18.02
CA SER A 100 15.76 -6.48 -17.53
C SER A 100 14.60 -6.23 -16.58
N LYS A 101 13.49 -6.98 -16.67
CA LYS A 101 12.37 -6.90 -15.74
C LYS A 101 12.64 -7.57 -14.38
N LYS A 102 13.71 -8.34 -14.23
CA LYS A 102 14.05 -9.04 -12.96
C LYS A 102 14.69 -8.14 -11.90
N LYS A 103 15.03 -6.89 -12.22
CA LYS A 103 15.44 -5.89 -11.23
C LYS A 103 14.23 -5.06 -10.79
N TYR A 104 13.30 -5.74 -10.12
CA TYR A 104 12.31 -5.01 -9.35
C TYR A 104 13.01 -4.35 -8.17
N SER A 105 13.02 -3.05 -8.10
CA SER A 105 13.41 -2.30 -6.90
C SER A 105 12.12 -1.94 -6.16
N SER A 106 12.11 -2.15 -4.86
CA SER A 106 10.97 -1.72 -4.03
C SER A 106 10.63 -0.26 -4.32
N PRO A 107 9.37 0.08 -4.56
CA PRO A 107 8.97 1.45 -4.84
C PRO A 107 9.05 2.34 -3.59
N TYR A 108 9.22 1.75 -2.40
CA TYR A 108 9.11 2.46 -1.15
C TYR A 108 10.39 3.19 -0.77
N PHE A 109 10.25 4.46 -0.45
CA PHE A 109 11.28 5.23 0.24
C PHE A 109 11.19 4.95 1.74
N LEU A 110 12.14 4.19 2.27
CA LEU A 110 12.22 3.86 3.70
C LEU A 110 12.88 5.02 4.46
N TRP A 111 12.31 5.39 5.59
CA TRP A 111 12.78 6.51 6.38
C TRP A 111 12.95 6.16 7.86
N ASP A 112 13.75 6.95 8.56
CA ASP A 112 14.02 6.90 9.98
C ASP A 112 14.01 8.34 10.56
N ASN A 113 14.59 8.57 11.73
CA ASN A 113 14.59 9.89 12.37
C ASN A 113 15.28 10.99 11.55
N SER A 114 16.09 10.66 10.55
CA SER A 114 16.66 11.65 9.63
C SER A 114 15.60 12.45 8.87
N MET A 115 14.40 11.89 8.70
CA MET A 115 13.23 12.59 8.17
C MET A 115 12.85 13.82 8.98
N GLN A 116 13.19 13.87 10.28
CA GLN A 116 12.94 15.05 11.13
C GLN A 116 13.65 16.30 10.61
N SER A 117 14.84 16.14 10.03
CA SER A 117 15.61 17.25 9.44
C SER A 117 15.09 17.72 8.10
N ASN A 118 14.23 16.91 7.45
CA ASN A 118 13.60 17.18 6.15
C ASN A 118 12.08 17.06 6.27
N PHE A 119 11.53 17.52 7.38
CA PHE A 119 10.11 17.35 7.71
C PHE A 119 9.18 18.02 6.70
N GLU A 120 9.62 19.09 6.05
CA GLU A 120 8.91 19.76 4.96
C GLU A 120 8.69 18.88 3.73
N ASP A 121 9.55 17.87 3.51
CA ASP A 121 9.43 16.95 2.36
C ASP A 121 8.19 16.04 2.43
N ILE A 122 7.52 15.99 3.57
CA ILE A 122 6.27 15.25 3.76
C ILE A 122 5.06 16.20 3.93
N GLN A 123 5.25 17.50 3.76
CA GLN A 123 4.17 18.49 3.84
C GLN A 123 3.63 18.83 2.45
N ILE A 124 2.36 19.16 2.40
CA ILE A 124 1.68 19.68 1.22
C ILE A 124 0.58 20.65 1.67
N ASP A 125 0.42 21.75 0.94
CA ASP A 125 -0.64 22.71 1.24
C ASP A 125 -2.01 22.23 0.76
N TYR A 126 -3.04 22.46 1.55
CA TYR A 126 -4.43 22.14 1.20
C TYR A 126 -4.85 22.76 -0.13
N GLN A 127 -4.47 24.02 -0.39
CA GLN A 127 -4.80 24.71 -1.63
C GLN A 127 -4.14 24.06 -2.85
N GLU A 128 -2.94 23.48 -2.69
CA GLU A 128 -2.28 22.73 -3.76
C GLU A 128 -3.10 21.49 -4.13
N ILE A 129 -3.61 20.75 -3.13
CA ILE A 129 -4.41 19.55 -3.36
C ILE A 129 -5.71 19.85 -4.07
N ILE A 130 -6.45 20.88 -3.62
CA ILE A 130 -7.77 21.21 -4.20
C ILE A 130 -7.68 21.96 -5.53
N SER A 131 -6.48 22.40 -5.94
CA SER A 131 -6.27 23.07 -7.22
C SER A 131 -6.40 22.16 -8.44
N GLY A 132 -6.34 20.81 -8.24
CA GLY A 132 -6.55 19.84 -9.30
C GLY A 132 -5.67 18.58 -9.21
N ASP A 133 -5.67 17.82 -10.29
CA ASP A 133 -5.07 16.48 -10.36
C ASP A 133 -3.57 16.43 -10.02
N GLU A 134 -2.79 17.47 -10.35
CA GLU A 134 -1.34 17.50 -10.04
C GLU A 134 -1.07 17.58 -8.54
N GLY A 135 -1.83 18.39 -7.79
CA GLY A 135 -1.71 18.45 -6.34
C GLY A 135 -2.15 17.17 -5.66
N ILE A 136 -3.26 16.58 -6.13
CA ILE A 136 -3.72 15.26 -5.65
C ILE A 136 -2.65 14.22 -5.93
N LYS A 137 -2.09 14.16 -7.13
CA LYS A 137 -1.03 13.22 -7.51
C LYS A 137 0.18 13.33 -6.58
N LYS A 138 0.69 14.54 -6.37
CA LYS A 138 1.84 14.78 -5.48
C LYS A 138 1.57 14.28 -4.06
N TRP A 139 0.37 14.52 -3.53
CA TRP A 139 -0.04 14.03 -2.22
C TRP A 139 -0.09 12.49 -2.16
N LEU A 140 -0.73 11.86 -3.15
CA LEU A 140 -0.82 10.41 -3.21
C LEU A 140 0.54 9.74 -3.43
N GLU A 141 1.47 10.38 -4.14
CA GLU A 141 2.86 9.93 -4.28
C GLU A 141 3.60 9.94 -2.93
N GLN A 142 3.45 10.99 -2.12
CA GLN A 142 4.01 11.00 -0.75
C GLN A 142 3.44 9.82 0.06
N LEU A 143 2.13 9.64 0.05
CA LEU A 143 1.45 8.55 0.75
C LEU A 143 1.89 7.17 0.25
N HIS A 144 2.03 6.99 -1.05
CA HIS A 144 2.40 5.70 -1.62
C HIS A 144 3.88 5.37 -1.38
N TYR A 145 4.79 6.28 -1.74
CA TYR A 145 6.23 6.01 -1.70
C TYR A 145 6.85 6.20 -0.31
N LYS A 146 6.45 7.22 0.43
CA LYS A 146 6.95 7.49 1.79
C LYS A 146 6.05 6.89 2.88
N GLY A 147 4.79 6.62 2.58
CA GLY A 147 3.81 6.10 3.54
C GLY A 147 3.25 7.15 4.49
N ILE A 148 3.65 8.42 4.36
CA ILE A 148 3.31 9.51 5.28
C ILE A 148 3.23 10.84 4.52
N SER A 149 2.29 11.70 4.95
CA SER A 149 2.18 13.09 4.50
C SER A 149 1.43 13.92 5.54
N ILE A 150 1.69 15.22 5.58
CA ILE A 150 0.96 16.19 6.41
C ILE A 150 0.39 17.27 5.48
N VAL A 151 -0.92 17.33 5.38
CA VAL A 151 -1.61 18.42 4.70
C VAL A 151 -1.65 19.61 5.67
N LYS A 152 -1.25 20.78 5.20
CA LYS A 152 -1.26 22.04 5.96
C LYS A 152 -2.41 22.93 5.52
N ASN A 153 -2.89 23.76 6.43
CA ASN A 153 -3.88 24.82 6.16
C ASN A 153 -5.25 24.33 5.65
N ALA A 154 -5.67 23.12 6.03
CA ALA A 154 -7.04 22.66 5.77
C ALA A 154 -8.05 23.44 6.64
N PRO A 155 -9.31 23.58 6.20
CA PRO A 155 -10.38 24.17 7.03
C PRO A 155 -10.55 23.40 8.34
N THR A 156 -10.94 24.08 9.43
CA THR A 156 -11.05 23.47 10.78
C THR A 156 -12.48 23.23 11.23
N GLU A 157 -13.45 23.42 10.35
CA GLU A 157 -14.83 23.08 10.60
C GLU A 157 -15.00 21.56 10.70
N LYS A 158 -15.94 21.12 11.53
CA LYS A 158 -16.26 19.71 11.63
C LYS A 158 -16.61 19.13 10.26
N GLU A 159 -16.11 17.95 9.99
CA GLU A 159 -16.34 17.19 8.76
C GLU A 159 -15.71 17.79 7.49
N SER A 160 -15.02 18.95 7.57
CA SER A 160 -14.33 19.54 6.40
C SER A 160 -13.22 18.63 5.83
N GLY A 161 -12.76 17.63 6.57
CA GLY A 161 -11.89 16.60 6.04
C GLY A 161 -12.51 15.81 4.86
N PHE A 162 -13.83 15.70 4.78
CA PHE A 162 -14.50 15.07 3.64
C PHE A 162 -14.23 15.81 2.32
N ASP A 163 -14.11 17.14 2.35
CA ASP A 163 -13.93 17.96 1.13
C ASP A 163 -12.62 17.59 0.41
N VAL A 164 -11.54 17.37 1.14
CA VAL A 164 -10.26 16.98 0.54
C VAL A 164 -10.18 15.50 0.26
N LEU A 165 -10.68 14.66 1.17
CA LEU A 165 -10.56 13.20 1.03
C LEU A 165 -11.48 12.64 -0.06
N SER A 166 -12.63 13.26 -0.35
CA SER A 166 -13.53 12.89 -1.44
C SER A 166 -12.90 13.06 -2.82
N ASN A 167 -11.84 13.86 -2.96
CA ASN A 167 -11.06 13.96 -4.20
C ASN A 167 -10.23 12.69 -4.49
N ILE A 168 -10.04 11.83 -3.50
CA ILE A 168 -9.37 10.54 -3.67
C ILE A 168 -10.39 9.48 -4.05
N SER A 169 -11.32 9.17 -3.14
CA SER A 169 -12.37 8.15 -3.29
C SER A 169 -13.35 8.21 -2.12
N HIS A 170 -14.21 7.20 -2.00
CA HIS A 170 -15.11 7.02 -0.88
C HIS A 170 -14.36 6.56 0.38
N HIS A 171 -14.92 6.90 1.54
CA HIS A 171 -14.34 6.58 2.84
C HIS A 171 -14.69 5.14 3.25
N ARG A 172 -13.77 4.51 3.95
CA ARG A 172 -14.02 3.24 4.60
C ARG A 172 -14.73 3.46 5.93
N GLU A 173 -15.97 3.05 6.03
CA GLU A 173 -16.71 3.05 7.28
C GLU A 173 -16.26 1.88 8.18
N THR A 174 -16.14 2.14 9.47
CA THR A 174 -15.83 1.16 10.50
C THR A 174 -16.87 1.26 11.62
N PHE A 175 -16.78 0.41 12.66
CA PHE A 175 -17.68 0.54 13.82
C PHE A 175 -17.50 1.84 14.61
N PHE A 176 -16.41 2.58 14.38
CA PHE A 176 -16.23 3.93 14.94
C PHE A 176 -17.03 5.00 14.19
N LYS A 177 -17.69 4.66 13.06
CA LYS A 177 -18.30 5.58 12.10
C LYS A 177 -17.24 6.34 11.29
N THR A 178 -17.67 7.35 10.50
CA THR A 178 -16.79 8.21 9.71
C THR A 178 -17.42 9.60 9.62
N PRO A 179 -16.77 10.68 10.05
CA PRO A 179 -15.50 10.65 10.79
C PRO A 179 -15.66 10.06 12.19
N PHE A 180 -14.57 9.53 12.75
CA PHE A 180 -14.52 9.21 14.16
C PHE A 180 -13.83 10.33 14.94
N GLU A 181 -14.30 10.57 16.16
CA GLU A 181 -13.78 11.63 17.00
C GLU A 181 -12.57 11.14 17.81
N VAL A 182 -11.54 11.98 17.93
CA VAL A 182 -10.39 11.76 18.84
C VAL A 182 -10.34 12.92 19.81
N ILE A 183 -11.04 12.71 20.92
CA ILE A 183 -11.20 13.67 22.02
C ILE A 183 -11.05 12.95 23.36
N ASP A 184 -10.70 13.67 24.41
CA ASP A 184 -10.77 13.14 25.77
C ASP A 184 -12.22 13.04 26.25
N ILE A 185 -12.63 11.87 26.71
CA ILE A 185 -13.99 11.64 27.22
C ILE A 185 -13.97 10.95 28.58
N PRO A 186 -14.94 11.27 29.47
CA PRO A 186 -15.09 10.56 30.73
C PRO A 186 -15.39 9.07 30.53
N ASN A 187 -14.73 8.19 31.29
CA ASN A 187 -14.89 6.74 31.24
C ASN A 187 -14.69 6.13 29.86
N PRO A 188 -13.52 6.35 29.22
CA PRO A 188 -13.25 5.92 27.86
C PRO A 188 -13.22 4.38 27.74
N ASN A 189 -13.75 3.87 26.64
CA ASN A 189 -13.66 2.46 26.25
C ASN A 189 -12.47 2.18 25.32
N ASN A 190 -11.69 3.20 24.98
CA ASN A 190 -10.51 3.13 24.13
C ASN A 190 -9.44 4.11 24.65
N SER A 191 -8.17 3.69 24.60
CA SER A 191 -7.03 4.53 25.00
C SER A 191 -6.87 5.81 24.16
N ALA A 192 -7.36 5.82 22.92
CA ALA A 192 -7.37 7.03 22.08
C ALA A 192 -8.19 8.17 22.67
N TYR A 193 -9.16 7.86 23.55
CA TYR A 193 -10.03 8.83 24.24
C TYR A 193 -9.51 9.23 25.61
N THR A 194 -8.21 9.08 25.85
CA THR A 194 -7.55 9.46 27.11
C THR A 194 -6.43 10.48 26.83
N ALA A 195 -6.01 11.19 27.85
CA ALA A 195 -4.83 12.08 27.79
C ALA A 195 -3.49 11.32 27.90
N ALA A 196 -3.50 10.04 28.27
CA ALA A 196 -2.31 9.23 28.42
C ALA A 196 -1.57 8.99 27.08
N ALA A 197 -0.27 8.72 27.16
CA ALA A 197 0.51 8.40 25.99
C ALA A 197 0.00 7.16 25.27
N LEU A 198 -0.07 7.23 23.95
CA LEU A 198 -0.36 6.08 23.08
C LEU A 198 0.95 5.58 22.48
N ARG A 199 1.25 4.29 22.70
CA ARG A 199 2.42 3.65 22.11
C ARG A 199 2.22 3.45 20.62
N ASN A 200 3.34 3.37 19.90
CA ASN A 200 3.35 3.11 18.45
C ASN A 200 2.56 1.86 18.10
N HIS A 201 1.58 1.99 17.19
CA HIS A 201 0.64 0.94 16.79
C HIS A 201 0.10 1.22 15.38
N ILE A 202 -0.56 0.22 14.80
CA ILE A 202 -1.50 0.39 13.70
C ILE A 202 -2.92 0.35 14.22
N ASP A 203 -3.83 1.03 13.57
CA ASP A 203 -5.25 0.93 13.89
C ASP A 203 -5.87 -0.37 13.39
N LEU A 204 -6.80 -0.90 14.18
CA LEU A 204 -7.65 -2.05 13.86
C LEU A 204 -6.87 -3.33 13.45
N PRO A 205 -5.81 -3.74 14.17
CA PRO A 205 -5.02 -4.91 13.81
C PRO A 205 -5.82 -6.22 13.87
N TYR A 206 -6.96 -6.22 14.52
CA TYR A 206 -7.89 -7.35 14.66
C TYR A 206 -8.93 -7.44 13.52
N TYR A 207 -8.89 -6.55 12.52
CA TYR A 207 -9.65 -6.72 11.29
C TYR A 207 -8.94 -7.69 10.34
N GLU A 208 -9.70 -8.43 9.56
CA GLU A 208 -9.13 -9.29 8.50
C GLU A 208 -8.24 -8.47 7.55
N ILE A 209 -8.79 -7.36 7.07
CA ILE A 209 -8.06 -6.33 6.33
C ILE A 209 -8.09 -5.07 7.17
N ALA A 210 -6.98 -4.71 7.81
CA ALA A 210 -6.85 -3.43 8.50
C ALA A 210 -7.03 -2.27 7.51
N PRO A 211 -7.52 -1.08 7.94
CA PRO A 211 -7.64 0.08 7.07
C PRO A 211 -6.34 0.38 6.34
N GLY A 212 -6.44 0.77 5.07
CA GLY A 212 -5.28 1.05 4.23
C GLY A 212 -4.55 2.31 4.67
N TYR A 213 -5.24 3.43 4.63
CA TYR A 213 -4.72 4.73 5.02
C TYR A 213 -5.61 5.36 6.09
N GLN A 214 -4.97 6.08 7.00
CA GLN A 214 -5.62 6.85 8.04
C GLN A 214 -5.29 8.32 7.86
N PHE A 215 -6.26 9.17 8.18
CA PHE A 215 -6.17 10.61 8.12
C PHE A 215 -6.66 11.16 9.46
N LEU A 216 -5.80 11.86 10.18
CA LEU A 216 -6.11 12.50 11.45
C LEU A 216 -6.13 14.01 11.23
N HIS A 217 -7.31 14.57 11.09
CA HIS A 217 -7.54 15.99 10.87
C HIS A 217 -7.63 16.73 12.21
N CYS A 218 -6.70 17.61 12.45
CA CYS A 218 -6.63 18.40 13.65
C CYS A 218 -7.55 19.64 13.56
N LEU A 219 -8.62 19.66 14.33
CA LEU A 219 -9.53 20.78 14.39
C LEU A 219 -9.11 21.78 15.47
N ILE A 220 -8.65 21.28 16.63
CA ILE A 220 -8.20 22.07 17.78
C ILE A 220 -7.04 21.34 18.44
N ASN A 221 -5.98 22.04 18.80
CA ASN A 221 -4.88 21.49 19.58
C ASN A 221 -4.19 22.57 20.44
N ASP A 222 -4.91 23.03 21.47
CA ASP A 222 -4.43 24.05 22.39
C ASP A 222 -3.76 23.45 23.65
N ALA A 223 -3.96 22.14 23.88
CA ALA A 223 -3.42 21.45 25.05
C ALA A 223 -1.88 21.40 25.01
N THR A 224 -1.24 21.42 26.17
CA THR A 224 0.22 21.26 26.33
C THR A 224 0.62 19.80 26.21
N GLY A 225 1.61 19.48 25.41
CA GLY A 225 2.01 18.09 25.10
C GLY A 225 1.21 17.52 23.93
N GLY A 226 1.10 16.19 23.86
CA GLY A 226 0.31 15.50 22.85
C GLY A 226 0.94 15.48 21.45
N GLU A 227 2.26 15.62 21.38
CA GLU A 227 2.98 15.46 20.11
C GLU A 227 2.68 14.10 19.50
N SER A 228 2.43 14.10 18.19
CA SER A 228 2.32 12.90 17.39
C SER A 228 3.69 12.24 17.24
N VAL A 229 3.69 10.92 17.28
CA VAL A 229 4.88 10.09 17.03
C VAL A 229 4.58 9.23 15.82
N ALA A 230 5.54 9.10 14.92
CA ALA A 230 5.44 8.18 13.79
C ALA A 230 6.78 7.48 13.55
N LEU A 231 6.70 6.24 13.07
CA LEU A 231 7.86 5.49 12.59
C LEU A 231 7.50 4.64 11.36
N ASP A 232 8.46 4.48 10.45
CA ASP A 232 8.29 3.62 9.28
C ASP A 232 8.53 2.16 9.67
N GLY A 233 7.45 1.40 9.82
CA GLY A 233 7.51 -0.03 10.14
C GLY A 233 8.26 -0.85 9.09
N PHE A 234 8.27 -0.43 7.81
CA PHE A 234 9.05 -1.10 6.77
C PHE A 234 10.54 -0.83 6.92
N ARG A 235 10.93 0.36 7.42
CA ARG A 235 12.33 0.66 7.76
C ARG A 235 12.82 -0.22 8.90
N VAL A 236 12.00 -0.38 9.95
CA VAL A 236 12.30 -1.28 11.07
C VAL A 236 12.39 -2.74 10.60
N ALA A 237 11.45 -3.17 9.74
CA ALA A 237 11.46 -4.51 9.16
C ALA A 237 12.71 -4.75 8.30
N SER A 238 13.14 -3.77 7.49
CA SER A 238 14.38 -3.84 6.70
C SER A 238 15.60 -3.96 7.59
N TYR A 239 15.66 -3.13 8.64
CA TYR A 239 16.75 -3.19 9.61
C TYR A 239 16.82 -4.56 10.31
N MET A 240 15.67 -5.13 10.69
CA MET A 240 15.62 -6.48 11.26
C MET A 240 16.03 -7.55 10.25
N LYS A 241 15.58 -7.46 9.01
CA LYS A 241 15.94 -8.40 7.94
C LYS A 241 17.45 -8.42 7.69
N GLU A 242 18.11 -7.26 7.76
CA GLU A 242 19.54 -7.09 7.52
C GLU A 242 20.40 -7.52 8.72
N ASN A 243 19.99 -7.17 9.95
CA ASN A 243 20.81 -7.30 11.15
C ASN A 243 20.40 -8.44 12.07
N PHE A 244 19.17 -8.93 11.97
CA PHE A 244 18.55 -9.96 12.82
C PHE A 244 17.67 -10.90 11.98
N THR A 245 18.25 -11.46 10.92
CA THR A 245 17.56 -12.22 9.88
C THR A 245 16.67 -13.34 10.44
N GLU A 246 17.14 -14.10 11.43
CA GLU A 246 16.37 -15.19 12.04
C GLU A 246 15.17 -14.66 12.82
N TYR A 247 15.33 -13.56 13.57
CA TYR A 247 14.21 -12.93 14.27
C TYR A 247 13.18 -12.34 13.30
N PHE A 248 13.65 -11.72 12.20
CA PHE A 248 12.76 -11.26 11.15
C PHE A 248 11.92 -12.39 10.58
N LYS A 249 12.55 -13.52 10.27
CA LYS A 249 11.90 -14.71 9.72
C LYS A 249 10.87 -15.29 10.69
N ILE A 250 11.18 -15.36 11.98
CA ILE A 250 10.23 -15.82 13.00
C ILE A 250 8.99 -14.92 13.02
N LEU A 251 9.15 -13.60 12.97
CA LEU A 251 8.02 -12.64 12.98
C LEU A 251 7.26 -12.59 11.66
N LEU A 252 7.84 -13.06 10.56
CA LEU A 252 7.22 -13.24 9.25
C LEU A 252 6.39 -14.53 9.19
N ASP A 253 6.87 -15.61 9.80
CA ASP A 253 6.29 -16.95 9.66
C ASP A 253 5.31 -17.29 10.79
N THR A 254 5.41 -16.62 11.95
CA THR A 254 4.61 -16.96 13.14
C THR A 254 3.38 -16.05 13.27
N PRO A 255 2.16 -16.59 13.13
CA PRO A 255 0.95 -15.80 13.33
C PRO A 255 0.79 -15.35 14.78
N VAL A 256 0.49 -14.07 14.95
CA VAL A 256 0.15 -13.45 16.24
C VAL A 256 -1.36 -13.27 16.30
N LYS A 257 -1.93 -13.52 17.47
CA LYS A 257 -3.35 -13.31 17.74
C LYS A 257 -3.60 -11.86 18.13
N PHE A 258 -4.48 -11.17 17.39
CA PHE A 258 -4.98 -9.83 17.72
C PHE A 258 -6.44 -9.94 18.13
N VAL A 259 -6.82 -9.30 19.26
CA VAL A 259 -8.16 -9.41 19.84
C VAL A 259 -8.70 -8.05 20.23
N ASN A 260 -9.90 -7.74 19.79
CA ASN A 260 -10.70 -6.64 20.32
C ASN A 260 -11.96 -7.21 20.99
N ARG A 261 -12.23 -6.77 22.21
CA ARG A 261 -13.44 -7.11 22.96
C ARG A 261 -14.24 -5.84 23.19
N ASP A 262 -15.33 -5.70 22.45
CA ASP A 262 -16.25 -4.59 22.62
C ASP A 262 -17.59 -5.12 23.12
N TYR A 263 -17.71 -5.12 24.42
CA TYR A 263 -18.93 -5.60 25.11
C TYR A 263 -20.10 -4.63 24.95
N THR A 264 -19.85 -3.36 24.63
CA THR A 264 -20.89 -2.38 24.34
C THR A 264 -21.56 -2.66 23.00
N ALA A 265 -20.74 -3.01 22.00
CA ALA A 265 -21.22 -3.41 20.67
C ALA A 265 -21.56 -4.90 20.56
N ASN A 266 -21.46 -5.69 21.66
CA ASN A 266 -21.66 -7.15 21.68
C ASN A 266 -20.78 -7.88 20.65
N THR A 267 -19.52 -7.46 20.47
CA THR A 267 -18.61 -8.05 19.49
C THR A 267 -17.27 -8.44 20.10
N ILE A 268 -16.75 -9.59 19.66
CA ILE A 268 -15.37 -10.01 19.89
C ILE A 268 -14.76 -10.31 18.53
N ARG A 269 -13.74 -9.51 18.14
CA ARG A 269 -13.03 -9.67 16.89
C ARG A 269 -11.69 -10.32 17.15
N VAL A 270 -11.37 -11.36 16.40
CA VAL A 270 -10.11 -12.11 16.53
C VAL A 270 -9.49 -12.27 15.16
N MET A 271 -8.20 -11.97 15.05
CA MET A 271 -7.41 -12.16 13.83
C MET A 271 -6.07 -12.81 14.18
N HIS A 272 -5.66 -13.78 13.36
CA HIS A 272 -4.34 -14.40 13.43
C HIS A 272 -3.57 -14.01 12.17
N LYS A 273 -2.53 -13.22 12.30
CA LYS A 273 -1.65 -12.79 11.20
C LYS A 273 -0.21 -12.60 11.72
N PRO A 274 0.80 -12.84 10.92
CA PRO A 274 2.17 -12.49 11.29
C PRO A 274 2.32 -10.97 11.45
N ILE A 275 3.37 -10.55 12.15
CA ILE A 275 3.68 -9.12 12.33
C ILE A 275 4.11 -8.51 11.01
N PHE A 276 4.94 -9.19 10.24
CA PHE A 276 5.36 -8.75 8.91
C PHE A 276 4.73 -9.63 7.84
N THR A 277 4.39 -9.04 6.70
CA THR A 277 4.03 -9.78 5.49
C THR A 277 4.77 -9.21 4.28
N LEU A 278 5.06 -10.08 3.33
CA LEU A 278 5.67 -9.72 2.06
C LEU A 278 4.67 -9.96 0.92
N ASP A 279 4.85 -9.24 -0.18
CA ASP A 279 4.12 -9.48 -1.42
C ASP A 279 4.79 -10.57 -2.27
N HIS A 280 4.26 -10.78 -3.49
CA HIS A 280 4.78 -11.77 -4.45
C HIS A 280 6.19 -11.45 -4.99
N ASN A 281 6.67 -10.21 -4.84
CA ASN A 281 8.02 -9.77 -5.18
C ASN A 281 9.01 -9.85 -4.00
N ASN A 282 8.53 -10.29 -2.83
CA ASN A 282 9.21 -10.24 -1.53
C ASN A 282 9.48 -8.81 -1.02
N ASP A 283 8.67 -7.83 -1.44
CA ASP A 283 8.64 -6.51 -0.85
C ASP A 283 7.73 -6.47 0.37
N PHE A 284 7.98 -5.53 1.27
CA PHE A 284 7.12 -5.34 2.44
C PHE A 284 5.70 -4.97 2.01
N ASN A 285 4.73 -5.74 2.49
CA ASN A 285 3.32 -5.53 2.20
C ASN A 285 2.56 -4.94 3.40
N ASP A 286 2.73 -5.53 4.58
CA ASP A 286 2.13 -5.04 5.82
C ASP A 286 3.07 -5.18 7.01
N ILE A 287 2.92 -4.24 7.96
CA ILE A 287 3.23 -4.47 9.36
C ILE A 287 1.93 -4.46 10.15
N ARG A 288 1.76 -5.43 11.04
CA ARG A 288 0.59 -5.53 11.93
C ARG A 288 1.06 -5.57 13.37
N PHE A 289 0.84 -4.48 14.09
CA PHE A 289 1.37 -4.35 15.43
C PHE A 289 0.51 -3.43 16.31
N SER A 290 0.18 -3.92 17.50
CA SER A 290 -0.39 -3.13 18.59
C SER A 290 -0.31 -3.94 19.88
N VAL A 291 0.44 -3.44 20.86
CA VAL A 291 0.51 -4.09 22.19
C VAL A 291 -0.85 -4.18 22.84
N ALA A 292 -1.70 -3.17 22.68
CA ALA A 292 -3.02 -3.09 23.30
C ALA A 292 -3.98 -4.20 22.82
N TYR A 293 -3.81 -4.66 21.60
CA TYR A 293 -4.69 -5.65 20.97
C TYR A 293 -4.03 -7.02 20.77
N MET A 294 -2.79 -7.18 21.17
CA MET A 294 -2.10 -8.47 21.11
C MET A 294 -2.74 -9.42 22.14
N GLY A 295 -3.22 -10.55 21.65
CA GLY A 295 -3.80 -11.61 22.48
C GLY A 295 -2.74 -12.53 23.06
N ILE A 296 -3.20 -13.54 23.83
CA ILE A 296 -2.31 -14.59 24.33
C ILE A 296 -1.71 -15.31 23.14
N MET A 297 -0.39 -15.44 23.15
CA MET A 297 0.35 -16.13 22.10
C MET A 297 0.03 -17.63 22.11
N ASP A 298 -0.25 -18.17 20.93
CA ASP A 298 -0.58 -19.57 20.72
C ASP A 298 0.22 -20.08 19.52
N CYS A 299 1.40 -20.61 19.79
CA CYS A 299 2.27 -21.24 18.82
C CYS A 299 2.89 -22.52 19.39
N SER A 300 3.58 -23.30 18.55
CA SER A 300 4.19 -24.53 19.04
C SER A 300 5.27 -24.25 20.10
N PRO A 301 5.48 -25.16 21.07
CA PRO A 301 6.49 -24.99 22.11
C PRO A 301 7.89 -24.71 21.56
N GLU A 302 8.23 -25.29 20.42
CA GLU A 302 9.55 -25.17 19.78
C GLU A 302 9.81 -23.75 19.25
N VAL A 303 8.74 -22.99 18.98
CA VAL A 303 8.81 -21.61 18.45
C VAL A 303 8.67 -20.56 19.56
N MET A 304 8.07 -20.92 20.71
CA MET A 304 7.68 -19.97 21.74
C MET A 304 8.85 -19.10 22.26
N ASP A 305 9.97 -19.74 22.62
CA ASP A 305 11.13 -19.01 23.19
C ASP A 305 11.74 -18.07 22.12
N SER A 306 11.98 -18.57 20.91
CA SER A 306 12.54 -17.79 19.81
C SER A 306 11.58 -16.67 19.34
N PHE A 307 10.28 -16.90 19.40
CA PHE A 307 9.30 -15.85 19.13
C PHE A 307 9.43 -14.71 20.15
N TYR A 308 9.52 -14.99 21.46
CA TYR A 308 9.64 -13.95 22.47
C TYR A 308 10.98 -13.22 22.40
N GLU A 309 12.06 -13.88 22.01
CA GLU A 309 13.34 -13.21 21.73
C GLU A 309 13.21 -12.23 20.56
N ALA A 310 12.64 -12.68 19.44
CA ALA A 310 12.40 -11.86 18.26
C ALA A 310 11.43 -10.69 18.56
N TYR A 311 10.37 -10.96 19.29
CA TYR A 311 9.38 -9.96 19.69
C TYR A 311 9.99 -8.90 20.62
N ARG A 312 10.80 -9.29 21.61
CA ARG A 312 11.51 -8.33 22.46
C ARG A 312 12.49 -7.47 21.67
N LYS A 313 13.16 -8.06 20.67
CA LYS A 313 14.02 -7.29 19.77
C LYS A 313 13.24 -6.28 18.95
N LEU A 314 12.11 -6.69 18.39
CA LEU A 314 11.20 -5.77 17.69
C LEU A 314 10.75 -4.63 18.62
N LEU A 315 10.29 -4.94 19.83
CA LEU A 315 9.90 -3.91 20.81
C LEU A 315 11.02 -2.92 21.08
N SER A 316 12.27 -3.39 21.23
CA SER A 316 13.39 -2.49 21.45
C SER A 316 13.63 -1.52 20.29
N LEU A 317 13.42 -1.98 19.04
CA LEU A 317 13.55 -1.14 17.84
C LEU A 317 12.37 -0.17 17.69
N LEU A 318 11.15 -0.61 18.01
CA LEU A 318 9.95 0.26 17.96
C LEU A 318 9.94 1.36 19.02
N HIS A 319 10.84 1.31 20.00
CA HIS A 319 11.05 2.36 21.02
C HIS A 319 12.42 3.04 20.88
N ASP A 320 13.16 2.73 19.82
CA ASP A 320 14.45 3.36 19.58
C ASP A 320 14.24 4.72 18.88
N PRO A 321 14.70 5.82 19.47
CA PRO A 321 14.59 7.16 18.88
C PRO A 321 15.20 7.27 17.47
N MET A 322 16.07 6.33 17.08
CA MET A 322 16.62 6.27 15.72
C MET A 322 15.54 6.11 14.64
N PHE A 323 14.40 5.52 14.97
CA PHE A 323 13.32 5.27 14.01
C PHE A 323 12.16 6.23 14.13
N GLU A 324 12.08 7.05 15.18
CA GLU A 324 10.93 7.90 15.47
C GLU A 324 11.10 9.32 14.96
N ILE A 325 10.04 9.88 14.38
CA ILE A 325 9.85 11.32 14.21
C ILE A 325 8.76 11.81 15.16
N ASN A 326 8.94 13.02 15.68
CA ASN A 326 8.01 13.63 16.60
C ASN A 326 7.59 15.00 16.07
N PHE A 327 6.29 15.28 16.06
CA PHE A 327 5.77 16.54 15.57
C PHE A 327 4.46 16.91 16.27
N ARG A 328 4.19 18.20 16.32
CA ARG A 328 2.92 18.71 16.82
C ARG A 328 2.01 19.03 15.64
N LEU A 329 0.79 18.55 15.69
CA LEU A 329 -0.27 18.96 14.76
C LEU A 329 -0.85 20.29 15.23
N GLU A 330 -1.01 21.22 14.32
CA GLU A 330 -1.71 22.47 14.50
C GLU A 330 -3.13 22.37 13.95
N ALA A 331 -4.03 23.28 14.37
CA ALA A 331 -5.36 23.34 13.78
C ALA A 331 -5.26 23.55 12.25
N GLY A 332 -5.96 22.73 11.48
CA GLY A 332 -5.87 22.71 10.02
C GLY A 332 -4.84 21.74 9.45
N ASP A 333 -4.11 21.01 10.29
CA ASP A 333 -3.24 19.93 9.80
C ASP A 333 -4.01 18.62 9.63
N ILE A 334 -3.70 17.87 8.55
CA ILE A 334 -4.18 16.49 8.38
C ILE A 334 -2.97 15.58 8.33
N PHE A 335 -2.73 14.82 9.39
CA PHE A 335 -1.73 13.76 9.43
C PHE A 335 -2.25 12.52 8.69
N SER A 336 -1.67 12.25 7.55
CA SER A 336 -2.09 11.23 6.60
C SER A 336 -1.02 10.14 6.52
N PHE A 337 -1.38 8.87 6.65
CA PHE A 337 -0.38 7.80 6.60
C PHE A 337 -0.96 6.44 6.20
N ASN A 338 -0.09 5.59 5.63
CA ASN A 338 -0.37 4.19 5.36
C ASN A 338 -0.40 3.43 6.69
N ASN A 339 -1.58 3.16 7.20
CA ASN A 339 -1.81 2.46 8.48
C ASN A 339 -1.25 1.03 8.50
N ARG A 340 -0.97 0.44 7.33
CA ARG A 340 -0.38 -0.91 7.21
C ARG A 340 1.15 -0.87 7.04
N ARG A 341 1.76 0.32 7.19
CA ARG A 341 3.21 0.57 7.12
C ARG A 341 3.71 1.43 8.27
N VAL A 342 3.09 2.57 8.51
CA VAL A 342 3.51 3.55 9.50
C VAL A 342 2.84 3.23 10.83
N LEU A 343 3.67 2.99 11.85
CA LEU A 343 3.17 2.93 13.21
C LEU A 343 3.09 4.35 13.74
N HIS A 344 2.00 4.65 14.41
CA HIS A 344 1.75 5.97 14.96
C HIS A 344 1.42 5.90 16.44
N GLY A 345 1.69 7.00 17.13
CA GLY A 345 1.46 7.14 18.55
C GLY A 345 1.28 8.60 18.93
N ARG A 346 1.18 8.85 20.22
CA ARG A 346 1.02 10.19 20.76
C ARG A 346 1.63 10.24 22.16
N LYS A 347 2.38 11.29 22.44
CA LYS A 347 2.82 11.58 23.81
C LYS A 347 1.63 11.97 24.68
N GLU A 348 1.77 11.87 26.00
CA GLU A 348 0.77 12.37 26.92
C GLU A 348 0.57 13.88 26.77
N TYR A 349 -0.59 14.37 27.17
CA TYR A 349 -0.89 15.80 27.22
C TYR A 349 -1.67 16.13 28.50
N ASP A 350 -1.59 17.39 28.92
CA ASP A 350 -2.37 17.89 30.02
C ASP A 350 -3.78 18.28 29.54
N ALA A 351 -4.77 17.45 29.87
CA ALA A 351 -6.18 17.69 29.51
C ALA A 351 -6.76 18.97 30.12
N ASN A 352 -6.13 19.53 31.17
CA ASN A 352 -6.59 20.76 31.80
C ASN A 352 -5.96 22.01 31.19
N SER A 353 -4.96 21.88 30.29
CA SER A 353 -4.22 23.01 29.72
C SER A 353 -4.85 23.61 28.45
N GLY A 354 -5.84 22.92 27.85
CA GLY A 354 -6.50 23.34 26.63
C GLY A 354 -7.30 22.24 25.98
N ASN A 355 -8.00 22.59 24.90
CA ASN A 355 -8.78 21.64 24.12
C ASN A 355 -7.92 20.91 23.08
N ARG A 356 -8.24 19.63 22.87
CA ARG A 356 -7.66 18.82 21.77
C ARG A 356 -8.77 18.04 21.08
N HIS A 357 -8.93 18.27 19.78
CA HIS A 357 -9.98 17.65 18.99
C HIS A 357 -9.46 17.32 17.60
N LEU A 358 -9.42 16.02 17.28
CA LEU A 358 -9.14 15.57 15.91
C LEU A 358 -10.32 14.74 15.41
N GLN A 359 -10.51 14.73 14.10
CA GLN A 359 -11.38 13.82 13.40
C GLN A 359 -10.56 12.82 12.57
N GLY A 360 -10.93 11.56 12.66
CA GLY A 360 -10.24 10.48 11.95
C GLY A 360 -11.06 9.91 10.80
N TYR A 361 -10.37 9.56 9.71
CA TYR A 361 -10.95 8.97 8.52
C TYR A 361 -10.09 7.80 8.05
N TYR A 362 -10.71 6.85 7.37
CA TYR A 362 -10.00 5.76 6.69
C TYR A 362 -10.36 5.72 5.20
N ILE A 363 -9.37 5.38 4.38
CA ILE A 363 -9.53 5.05 2.95
C ILE A 363 -8.77 3.74 2.71
N ASP A 364 -9.33 2.84 1.91
CA ASP A 364 -8.67 1.60 1.59
C ASP A 364 -7.46 1.81 0.66
N ARG A 365 -6.48 0.90 0.74
CA ARG A 365 -5.24 1.01 -0.04
C ARG A 365 -5.52 1.00 -1.54
N ASP A 366 -6.48 0.18 -1.96
CA ASP A 366 -6.85 0.03 -3.37
C ASP A 366 -7.33 1.35 -3.97
N GLU A 367 -8.02 2.17 -3.18
CA GLU A 367 -8.54 3.48 -3.60
C GLU A 367 -7.39 4.48 -3.83
N ILE A 368 -6.44 4.55 -2.90
CA ILE A 368 -5.26 5.43 -3.03
C ILE A 368 -4.41 5.03 -4.22
N VAL A 369 -4.09 3.73 -4.34
CA VAL A 369 -3.25 3.22 -5.44
C VAL A 369 -4.00 3.30 -6.76
N GLY A 370 -5.29 2.98 -6.79
CA GLY A 370 -6.13 3.07 -7.98
C GLY A 370 -6.20 4.51 -8.52
N ARG A 371 -6.41 5.50 -7.63
CA ARG A 371 -6.42 6.91 -8.02
C ARG A 371 -5.05 7.37 -8.54
N LEU A 372 -3.98 6.97 -7.86
CA LEU A 372 -2.61 7.29 -8.29
C LEU A 372 -2.29 6.68 -9.67
N ASN A 373 -2.66 5.42 -9.90
CA ASN A 373 -2.49 4.76 -11.20
C ASN A 373 -3.25 5.50 -12.31
N TYR A 374 -4.48 5.93 -12.04
CA TYR A 374 -5.26 6.73 -12.98
C TYR A 374 -4.57 8.06 -13.31
N LEU A 375 -4.08 8.77 -12.28
CA LEU A 375 -3.38 10.06 -12.46
C LEU A 375 -2.05 9.91 -13.22
N ASN A 376 -1.36 8.79 -13.02
CA ASN A 376 -0.16 8.44 -13.78
C ASN A 376 -0.46 7.90 -15.17
N ARG A 377 -1.75 7.73 -15.56
CA ARG A 377 -2.17 7.14 -16.84
C ARG A 377 -1.55 5.77 -17.07
N ILE A 378 -1.38 5.00 -16.02
CA ILE A 378 -0.89 3.63 -16.11
C ILE A 378 -2.00 2.79 -16.74
N ASN A 379 -1.77 2.27 -17.93
CA ASN A 379 -2.57 1.19 -18.50
C ASN A 379 -1.99 -0.14 -17.98
N PRO A 380 -2.75 -0.91 -17.18
CA PRO A 380 -2.29 -2.17 -16.61
C PRO A 380 -2.09 -3.27 -17.65
#